data_0bdbdb0377f797a47f8c2e371ac7180a
#
_entry.id   0bdbdb0377f797a47f8c2e371ac7180a
#
_cell.length_a   1.000
_cell.length_b   1.000
_cell.length_c   1.000
_cell.angle_alpha   90.00
_cell.angle_beta   90.00
_cell.angle_gamma   90.00
#
_symmetry.space_group_name_H-M   'P 1'
#
loop_
_entity.id
_entity.type
_entity.pdbx_description
1 polymer ?
#
loop_
_entity_poly.entity_id
_entity_poly.type
_entity_poly.pdbx_seq_one_letter_code
_entity_poly.pdbx_strand_id
1 'polypeptide(L)'
;MNKKISFSLFDFCKKQADKIEIYGKETIDEEGNIIPFIEQAAYITHYLQLKDSKINIPYAHQAKEILNLWYEFIEGGKVSANNTEKEGVLSETSMTLQQYIFPDLYQAPFQAPHKPKFTFIDLFAGIGGFRMALQNLGGECVFSSEWDEQAKKTYYANYGDVPFGDITKETTKNKIPKEFDILCAGFPCQAFSLAGKRLGFEETRGTLFFDVAEILRRHQPKAFFLENVKGLAIHDKGRTLKTILNTLDEVGYIVPDPQIINAMYFGVPQHRERIYIVGFRKDLGIKKEDYNYPEQNEVTKRWIDVREEQPVPAKYYLSTQYINTLINHKARHASKGHGFGYDIIPDDGIAHALVVGGMGRESNIVIDFRQTDLTPTTRIKGEVNKQGWRKMTPREWARLQGYPDNFKIVVADASAYKQFGNSVAVPAIQATAEQILNTLDKYGIIRK
;
A
#
# COMPACT_ATOMS: atom_id res chain seq x y z
N MET A 1 -5.36 -33.75 19.11
CA MET A 1 -4.82 -32.52 18.48
C MET A 1 -5.99 -31.59 18.17
N ASN A 2 -6.28 -30.64 19.06
CA ASN A 2 -7.32 -29.63 18.82
C ASN A 2 -6.84 -28.68 17.75
N LYS A 3 -7.47 -28.71 16.55
CA LYS A 3 -7.32 -27.64 15.58
C LYS A 3 -7.79 -26.35 16.27
N LYS A 4 -6.86 -25.46 16.65
CA LYS A 4 -7.20 -24.08 16.97
C LYS A 4 -7.81 -23.50 15.68
N ILE A 5 -9.13 -23.31 15.69
CA ILE A 5 -9.81 -22.56 14.63
C ILE A 5 -9.33 -21.12 14.84
N SER A 6 -8.41 -20.65 14.03
CA SER A 6 -8.01 -19.23 14.04
C SER A 6 -9.17 -18.41 13.50
N PHE A 7 -9.62 -17.43 14.28
CA PHE A 7 -10.60 -16.46 13.81
C PHE A 7 -10.01 -15.65 12.65
N SER A 8 -10.72 -15.60 11.54
CA SER A 8 -10.35 -14.78 10.39
C SER A 8 -11.30 -13.58 10.33
N LEU A 9 -10.78 -12.38 10.60
CA LEU A 9 -11.55 -11.13 10.56
C LEU A 9 -12.25 -10.95 9.21
N PHE A 10 -11.54 -11.16 8.09
CA PHE A 10 -12.10 -10.98 6.76
C PHE A 10 -13.16 -12.02 6.41
N ASP A 11 -13.00 -13.29 6.83
CA ASP A 11 -14.02 -14.31 6.63
C ASP A 11 -15.25 -14.05 7.51
N PHE A 12 -15.05 -13.51 8.70
CA PHE A 12 -16.13 -13.06 9.58
C PHE A 12 -16.90 -11.91 8.92
N CYS A 13 -16.25 -10.84 8.50
CA CYS A 13 -16.88 -9.71 7.84
C CYS A 13 -17.68 -10.15 6.59
N LYS A 14 -17.12 -11.05 5.77
CA LYS A 14 -17.78 -11.59 4.58
C LYS A 14 -19.02 -12.41 4.92
N LYS A 15 -18.94 -13.28 5.95
CA LYS A 15 -20.08 -14.13 6.37
C LYS A 15 -21.21 -13.31 6.97
N GLN A 16 -20.92 -12.17 7.59
CA GLN A 16 -21.91 -11.29 8.18
C GLN A 16 -22.49 -10.27 7.19
N ALA A 17 -21.84 -10.04 6.03
CA ALA A 17 -22.36 -9.14 5.01
C ALA A 17 -23.77 -9.51 4.53
N ASP A 18 -24.10 -10.82 4.55
CA ASP A 18 -25.42 -11.34 4.20
C ASP A 18 -26.41 -11.44 5.39
N LYS A 19 -25.96 -11.18 6.61
CA LYS A 19 -26.76 -11.28 7.84
C LYS A 19 -26.83 -9.93 8.52
N ILE A 20 -27.94 -9.26 8.33
CA ILE A 20 -28.20 -7.90 8.82
C ILE A 20 -28.62 -7.94 10.30
N GLU A 21 -27.74 -8.29 11.24
CA GLU A 21 -28.12 -8.47 12.64
C GLU A 21 -27.35 -7.63 13.66
N ILE A 22 -26.32 -6.85 13.27
CA ILE A 22 -25.65 -5.91 14.17
C ILE A 22 -26.08 -4.49 13.79
N TYR A 23 -27.17 -4.03 14.36
CA TYR A 23 -27.67 -2.67 14.15
C TYR A 23 -27.63 -1.86 15.43
N GLY A 24 -26.90 -0.77 15.41
CA GLY A 24 -27.04 0.35 16.31
C GLY A 24 -27.01 1.63 15.47
N LYS A 25 -27.41 2.75 16.03
CA LYS A 25 -27.32 4.07 15.41
C LYS A 25 -25.88 4.36 14.90
N GLU A 26 -24.90 3.79 15.57
CA GLU A 26 -23.46 3.97 15.34
C GLU A 26 -22.93 3.18 14.13
N THR A 27 -23.70 2.21 13.62
CA THR A 27 -23.37 1.45 12.41
C THR A 27 -23.98 2.04 11.14
N ILE A 28 -24.51 3.24 11.22
CA ILE A 28 -25.10 4.01 10.12
C ILE A 28 -24.21 5.23 9.88
N ASP A 29 -23.91 5.50 8.60
CA ASP A 29 -23.14 6.68 8.21
C ASP A 29 -23.99 7.98 8.22
N GLU A 30 -23.37 9.11 7.94
CA GLU A 30 -24.01 10.44 7.90
C GLU A 30 -25.12 10.53 6.83
N GLU A 31 -25.08 9.65 5.82
CA GLU A 31 -26.08 9.57 4.74
C GLU A 31 -27.22 8.60 5.04
N GLY A 32 -27.18 7.91 6.19
CA GLY A 32 -28.18 6.92 6.61
C GLY A 32 -27.94 5.53 6.04
N ASN A 33 -26.78 5.23 5.44
CA ASN A 33 -26.42 3.93 4.93
C ASN A 33 -25.75 3.09 6.02
N ILE A 34 -25.93 1.78 5.93
CA ILE A 34 -25.25 0.85 6.85
C ILE A 34 -23.76 0.81 6.50
N ILE A 35 -22.90 1.01 7.52
CA ILE A 35 -21.45 0.89 7.38
C ILE A 35 -21.10 -0.60 7.19
N PRO A 36 -20.48 -1.00 6.08
CA PRO A 36 -20.09 -2.39 5.84
C PRO A 36 -19.17 -2.92 6.96
N PHE A 37 -19.25 -4.20 7.30
CA PHE A 37 -18.45 -4.81 8.38
C PHE A 37 -16.94 -4.56 8.23
N ILE A 38 -16.42 -4.58 7.03
CA ILE A 38 -15.00 -4.30 6.79
C ILE A 38 -14.63 -2.85 7.10
N GLU A 39 -15.54 -1.91 6.89
CA GLU A 39 -15.35 -0.51 7.30
C GLU A 39 -15.51 -0.36 8.81
N GLN A 40 -16.46 -1.06 9.45
CA GLN A 40 -16.56 -1.12 10.91
C GLN A 40 -15.24 -1.65 11.52
N ALA A 41 -14.62 -2.68 10.91
CA ALA A 41 -13.31 -3.17 11.33
C ALA A 41 -12.21 -2.09 11.17
N ALA A 42 -12.28 -1.25 10.13
CA ALA A 42 -11.36 -0.12 9.98
C ALA A 42 -11.48 0.89 11.13
N TYR A 43 -12.71 1.29 11.51
CA TYR A 43 -12.93 2.16 12.68
C TYR A 43 -12.32 1.57 13.95
N ILE A 44 -12.61 0.30 14.24
CA ILE A 44 -12.16 -0.37 15.45
C ILE A 44 -10.64 -0.48 15.48
N THR A 45 -10.03 -1.00 14.42
CA THR A 45 -8.59 -1.30 14.42
C THR A 45 -7.74 -0.03 14.45
N HIS A 46 -8.09 1.02 13.71
CA HIS A 46 -7.43 2.32 13.81
C HIS A 46 -7.60 2.94 15.20
N TYR A 47 -8.82 2.91 15.76
CA TYR A 47 -9.05 3.42 17.11
C TYR A 47 -8.19 2.67 18.14
N LEU A 48 -8.15 1.34 18.11
CA LEU A 48 -7.36 0.53 19.05
C LEU A 48 -5.85 0.76 18.92
N GLN A 49 -5.35 1.05 17.71
CA GLN A 49 -3.94 1.42 17.54
C GLN A 49 -3.61 2.82 18.05
N LEU A 50 -4.54 3.77 17.89
CA LEU A 50 -4.28 5.19 18.13
C LEU A 50 -4.83 5.71 19.45
N LYS A 51 -5.61 4.90 20.22
CA LYS A 51 -6.27 5.34 21.47
C LYS A 51 -5.32 5.93 22.52
N ASP A 52 -4.07 5.49 22.53
CA ASP A 52 -3.02 5.95 23.43
C ASP A 52 -2.11 7.03 22.79
N SER A 53 -2.36 7.37 21.52
CA SER A 53 -1.70 8.44 20.81
C SER A 53 -2.25 9.82 21.23
N LYS A 54 -1.45 10.88 20.97
CA LYS A 54 -1.91 12.27 21.20
C LYS A 54 -2.81 12.78 20.08
N ILE A 55 -3.07 11.98 19.06
CA ILE A 55 -3.88 12.36 17.89
C ILE A 55 -5.37 12.40 18.28
N ASN A 56 -6.02 13.48 17.86
CA ASN A 56 -7.48 13.56 17.96
C ASN A 56 -8.11 12.72 16.85
N ILE A 57 -8.73 11.59 17.24
CA ILE A 57 -9.42 10.66 16.33
C ILE A 57 -10.86 11.15 16.13
N PRO A 58 -11.25 11.63 14.95
CA PRO A 58 -12.57 12.25 14.72
C PRO A 58 -13.74 11.30 15.03
N TYR A 59 -13.55 10.01 14.85
CA TYR A 59 -14.53 8.95 14.99
C TYR A 59 -14.36 8.09 16.27
N ALA A 60 -13.60 8.56 17.28
CA ALA A 60 -13.27 7.76 18.46
C ALA A 60 -14.51 7.27 19.21
N HIS A 61 -15.55 8.10 19.36
CA HIS A 61 -16.81 7.70 20.00
C HIS A 61 -17.50 6.59 19.19
N GLN A 62 -17.69 6.80 17.90
CA GLN A 62 -18.35 5.83 17.03
C GLN A 62 -17.59 4.49 16.99
N ALA A 63 -16.25 4.51 16.95
CA ALA A 63 -15.42 3.30 16.97
C ALA A 63 -15.62 2.49 18.29
N LYS A 64 -15.73 3.16 19.44
CA LYS A 64 -16.01 2.50 20.73
C LYS A 64 -17.38 1.81 20.74
N GLU A 65 -18.41 2.50 20.26
CA GLU A 65 -19.76 1.96 20.21
C GLU A 65 -19.85 0.76 19.23
N ILE A 66 -19.23 0.87 18.05
CA ILE A 66 -19.15 -0.26 17.11
C ILE A 66 -18.42 -1.45 17.76
N LEU A 67 -17.32 -1.22 18.50
CA LEU A 67 -16.59 -2.27 19.20
C LEU A 67 -17.45 -2.96 20.25
N ASN A 68 -18.23 -2.21 21.04
CA ASN A 68 -19.15 -2.76 22.03
C ASN A 68 -20.23 -3.62 21.37
N LEU A 69 -20.83 -3.16 20.26
CA LEU A 69 -21.80 -3.95 19.50
C LEU A 69 -21.20 -5.26 18.96
N TRP A 70 -19.92 -5.24 18.52
CA TRP A 70 -19.23 -6.45 18.09
C TRP A 70 -19.02 -7.43 19.27
N TYR A 71 -18.70 -6.93 20.47
CA TYR A 71 -18.58 -7.79 21.66
C TYR A 71 -19.91 -8.44 22.01
N GLU A 72 -21.00 -7.68 22.08
CA GLU A 72 -22.33 -8.20 22.34
C GLU A 72 -22.76 -9.28 21.35
N PHE A 73 -22.50 -9.04 20.07
CA PHE A 73 -22.82 -9.99 19.01
C PHE A 73 -22.01 -11.30 19.13
N ILE A 74 -20.69 -11.20 19.38
CA ILE A 74 -19.80 -12.38 19.41
C ILE A 74 -20.03 -13.20 20.70
N GLU A 75 -20.30 -12.56 21.82
CA GLU A 75 -20.61 -13.23 23.07
C GLU A 75 -22.03 -13.80 23.14
N GLY A 76 -22.83 -13.62 22.08
CA GLY A 76 -24.18 -14.19 21.98
C GLY A 76 -25.20 -13.52 22.87
N GLY A 77 -25.15 -12.21 23.05
CA GLY A 77 -26.15 -11.42 23.75
C GLY A 77 -26.19 -11.64 25.28
N LYS A 78 -25.12 -12.14 25.89
CA LYS A 78 -25.00 -12.36 27.33
C LYS A 78 -24.52 -11.13 28.13
N VAL A 79 -24.22 -10.03 27.46
CA VAL A 79 -23.85 -8.78 28.14
C VAL A 79 -25.13 -7.98 28.38
N SER A 80 -25.63 -8.04 29.62
CA SER A 80 -26.81 -7.28 30.06
C SER A 80 -26.54 -5.77 29.99
N ALA A 81 -27.53 -5.00 29.55
CA ALA A 81 -27.57 -3.55 29.39
C ALA A 81 -27.34 -2.70 30.68
N ASN A 82 -26.76 -3.26 31.71
CA ASN A 82 -26.63 -2.64 33.04
C ASN A 82 -25.21 -2.18 33.40
N ASN A 83 -24.28 -2.04 32.47
CA ASN A 83 -22.92 -1.58 32.79
C ASN A 83 -22.57 -0.23 32.15
N THR A 84 -23.42 0.78 32.35
CA THR A 84 -23.12 2.20 32.00
C THR A 84 -22.20 2.90 33.01
N GLU A 85 -21.74 2.23 34.07
CA GLU A 85 -20.86 2.83 35.08
C GLU A 85 -19.70 1.92 35.45
N LYS A 86 -18.73 1.70 34.54
CA LYS A 86 -17.37 1.27 34.92
C LYS A 86 -16.36 1.67 33.90
N GLU A 87 -15.96 2.92 33.88
CA GLU A 87 -14.78 3.42 33.17
C GLU A 87 -13.43 2.86 33.68
N GLY A 88 -13.42 1.85 34.51
CA GLY A 88 -12.22 1.37 35.21
C GLY A 88 -11.84 -0.10 35.06
N VAL A 89 -12.65 -0.92 34.39
CA VAL A 89 -12.33 -2.36 34.24
C VAL A 89 -12.62 -2.83 32.84
N LEU A 90 -11.74 -2.49 31.91
CA LEU A 90 -11.49 -3.37 30.78
C LEU A 90 -10.80 -4.60 31.36
N SER A 91 -11.57 -5.56 31.81
CA SER A 91 -11.09 -6.75 32.50
C SER A 91 -10.20 -7.57 31.54
N GLU A 92 -9.33 -8.43 32.08
CA GLU A 92 -8.55 -9.43 31.33
C GLU A 92 -9.40 -10.15 30.27
N THR A 93 -10.70 -10.32 30.52
CA THR A 93 -11.67 -10.93 29.60
C THR A 93 -11.86 -10.11 28.30
N SER A 94 -11.94 -8.78 28.38
CA SER A 94 -12.13 -7.93 27.18
C SER A 94 -10.85 -7.86 26.36
N MET A 95 -9.68 -7.86 26.98
CA MET A 95 -8.38 -7.88 26.29
C MET A 95 -8.16 -9.22 25.58
N THR A 96 -8.57 -10.33 26.18
CA THR A 96 -8.54 -11.67 25.57
C THR A 96 -9.49 -11.75 24.37
N LEU A 97 -10.67 -11.12 24.45
CA LEU A 97 -11.64 -11.08 23.36
C LEU A 97 -11.13 -10.22 22.18
N GLN A 98 -10.51 -9.06 22.46
CA GLN A 98 -9.86 -8.25 21.41
C GLN A 98 -8.77 -9.01 20.69
N GLN A 99 -7.89 -9.70 21.42
CA GLN A 99 -6.83 -10.53 20.83
C GLN A 99 -7.38 -11.67 19.99
N TYR A 100 -8.55 -12.19 20.35
CA TYR A 100 -9.22 -13.25 19.58
C TYR A 100 -9.85 -12.69 18.28
N ILE A 101 -10.51 -11.54 18.35
CA ILE A 101 -11.19 -10.93 17.19
C ILE A 101 -10.19 -10.27 16.24
N PHE A 102 -9.18 -9.61 16.80
CA PHE A 102 -8.17 -8.84 16.06
C PHE A 102 -6.76 -9.36 16.31
N PRO A 103 -6.45 -10.63 15.96
CA PRO A 103 -5.15 -11.22 16.28
C PRO A 103 -3.98 -10.47 15.64
N ASP A 104 -4.12 -10.01 14.41
CA ASP A 104 -3.06 -9.29 13.71
C ASP A 104 -2.82 -7.89 14.29
N LEU A 105 -3.78 -7.27 14.98
CA LEU A 105 -3.56 -6.01 15.71
C LEU A 105 -2.41 -6.13 16.73
N TYR A 106 -2.25 -7.31 17.34
CA TYR A 106 -1.24 -7.57 18.38
C TYR A 106 -0.03 -8.39 17.87
N GLN A 107 -0.17 -9.08 16.75
CA GLN A 107 0.83 -10.01 16.21
C GLN A 107 1.35 -9.62 14.82
N ALA A 108 0.97 -8.43 14.34
CA ALA A 108 1.51 -7.91 13.08
C ALA A 108 3.02 -7.72 13.19
N PRO A 109 3.79 -8.10 12.15
CA PRO A 109 5.25 -7.99 12.20
C PRO A 109 5.76 -6.54 12.19
N PHE A 110 4.94 -5.58 11.77
CA PHE A 110 5.32 -4.17 11.64
C PHE A 110 4.41 -3.28 12.47
N GLN A 111 4.57 -3.35 13.80
CA GLN A 111 3.83 -2.52 14.75
C GLN A 111 4.21 -1.04 14.61
N ALA A 112 3.28 -0.14 14.97
CA ALA A 112 3.59 1.29 15.08
C ALA A 112 4.71 1.53 16.11
N PRO A 113 5.56 2.55 15.93
CA PRO A 113 6.64 2.84 16.86
C PRO A 113 6.08 3.31 18.21
N HIS A 114 6.63 2.82 19.34
CA HIS A 114 6.21 3.22 20.69
C HIS A 114 6.37 4.72 20.98
N LYS A 115 7.34 5.37 20.34
CA LYS A 115 7.61 6.80 20.48
C LYS A 115 7.76 7.39 19.08
N PRO A 116 6.65 7.74 18.44
CA PRO A 116 6.69 8.29 17.09
C PRO A 116 7.39 9.65 17.09
N LYS A 117 8.20 9.88 16.06
CA LYS A 117 8.89 11.15 15.82
C LYS A 117 8.03 12.11 15.00
N PHE A 118 7.17 11.58 14.18
CA PHE A 118 6.23 12.29 13.31
C PHE A 118 5.03 11.42 12.98
N THR A 119 3.99 12.04 12.45
CA THR A 119 2.75 11.37 12.03
C THR A 119 2.56 11.49 10.52
N PHE A 120 1.93 10.49 9.92
CA PHE A 120 1.62 10.52 8.49
C PHE A 120 0.30 9.80 8.17
N ILE A 121 -0.24 10.12 7.00
CA ILE A 121 -1.35 9.37 6.41
C ILE A 121 -0.89 8.71 5.11
N ASP A 122 -1.49 7.53 4.79
CA ASP A 122 -1.16 6.73 3.61
C ASP A 122 -2.41 6.55 2.73
N LEU A 123 -2.49 7.30 1.65
CA LEU A 123 -3.61 7.27 0.71
C LEU A 123 -3.29 6.34 -0.46
N PHE A 124 -4.29 5.57 -0.92
CA PHE A 124 -4.07 4.49 -1.89
C PHE A 124 -3.02 3.50 -1.39
N ALA A 125 -3.14 3.12 -0.11
CA ALA A 125 -2.11 2.46 0.67
C ALA A 125 -1.64 1.11 0.11
N GLY A 126 -2.47 0.44 -0.71
CA GLY A 126 -2.15 -0.86 -1.27
C GLY A 126 -1.84 -1.86 -0.17
N ILE A 127 -0.61 -2.38 -0.18
CA ILE A 127 -0.10 -3.28 0.85
C ILE A 127 0.85 -2.60 1.85
N GLY A 128 0.84 -1.25 1.90
CA GLY A 128 1.56 -0.46 2.89
C GLY A 128 3.04 -0.22 2.58
N GLY A 129 3.40 -0.01 1.32
CA GLY A 129 4.79 0.29 0.95
C GLY A 129 5.29 1.63 1.48
N PHE A 130 4.46 2.69 1.41
CA PHE A 130 4.74 3.97 2.07
C PHE A 130 4.79 3.81 3.58
N ARG A 131 3.81 3.12 4.16
CA ARG A 131 3.78 2.88 5.61
C ARG A 131 5.05 2.20 6.10
N MET A 132 5.51 1.15 5.46
CA MET A 132 6.75 0.47 5.84
C MET A 132 7.94 1.43 5.82
N ALA A 133 8.11 2.19 4.76
CA ALA A 133 9.20 3.14 4.61
C ALA A 133 9.20 4.22 5.71
N LEU A 134 8.04 4.82 6.01
CA LEU A 134 7.94 5.89 7.00
C LEU A 134 8.00 5.36 8.44
N GLN A 135 7.42 4.17 8.72
CA GLN A 135 7.57 3.54 10.04
C GLN A 135 9.03 3.17 10.36
N ASN A 136 9.81 2.73 9.37
CA ASN A 136 11.25 2.50 9.53
C ASN A 136 12.01 3.77 9.95
N LEU A 137 11.49 4.94 9.62
CA LEU A 137 12.04 6.25 10.01
C LEU A 137 11.45 6.78 11.34
N GLY A 138 10.57 6.02 11.97
CA GLY A 138 9.94 6.36 13.25
C GLY A 138 8.61 7.10 13.13
N GLY A 139 7.95 7.05 11.96
CA GLY A 139 6.63 7.64 11.75
C GLY A 139 5.49 6.78 12.25
N GLU A 140 4.43 7.41 12.76
CA GLU A 140 3.15 6.77 13.12
C GLU A 140 2.13 7.02 12.01
N CYS A 141 1.56 5.95 11.44
CA CYS A 141 0.47 6.04 10.48
C CYS A 141 -0.84 6.30 11.24
N VAL A 142 -1.42 7.48 11.07
CA VAL A 142 -2.63 7.89 11.79
C VAL A 142 -3.91 7.78 10.96
N PHE A 143 -3.77 7.48 9.70
CA PHE A 143 -4.88 7.17 8.79
C PHE A 143 -4.34 6.46 7.54
N SER A 144 -5.07 5.47 7.07
CA SER A 144 -4.80 4.80 5.79
C SER A 144 -6.09 4.54 5.02
N SER A 145 -6.04 4.61 3.70
CA SER A 145 -7.18 4.26 2.84
C SER A 145 -6.76 3.37 1.67
N GLU A 146 -7.57 2.35 1.40
CA GLU A 146 -7.43 1.41 0.29
C GLU A 146 -8.80 0.81 -0.03
N TRP A 147 -9.13 0.66 -1.30
CA TRP A 147 -10.42 0.12 -1.73
C TRP A 147 -10.39 -1.38 -2.09
N ASP A 148 -9.20 -1.91 -2.49
CA ASP A 148 -9.04 -3.33 -2.85
C ASP A 148 -9.02 -4.20 -1.59
N GLU A 149 -10.05 -5.02 -1.41
CA GLU A 149 -10.20 -5.90 -0.24
C GLU A 149 -9.04 -6.88 -0.05
N GLN A 150 -8.42 -7.35 -1.15
CA GLN A 150 -7.28 -8.25 -1.05
C GLN A 150 -6.03 -7.51 -0.56
N ALA A 151 -5.88 -6.23 -0.95
CA ALA A 151 -4.82 -5.37 -0.44
C ALA A 151 -5.03 -5.06 1.04
N LYS A 152 -6.26 -4.69 1.46
CA LYS A 152 -6.63 -4.51 2.88
C LYS A 152 -6.29 -5.73 3.72
N LYS A 153 -6.55 -6.94 3.22
CA LYS A 153 -6.23 -8.20 3.91
C LYS A 153 -4.73 -8.35 4.16
N THR A 154 -3.90 -8.07 3.15
CA THR A 154 -2.45 -8.13 3.27
C THR A 154 -1.93 -7.01 4.19
N TYR A 155 -2.50 -5.82 4.08
CA TYR A 155 -2.17 -4.68 4.93
C TYR A 155 -2.44 -5.00 6.42
N TYR A 156 -3.65 -5.47 6.74
CA TYR A 156 -4.03 -5.86 8.10
C TYR A 156 -3.10 -6.92 8.68
N ALA A 157 -2.79 -7.96 7.92
CA ALA A 157 -1.89 -9.03 8.37
C ALA A 157 -0.48 -8.53 8.72
N ASN A 158 -0.05 -7.41 8.15
CA ASN A 158 1.28 -6.86 8.34
C ASN A 158 1.35 -5.70 9.33
N TYR A 159 0.29 -4.91 9.47
CA TYR A 159 0.30 -3.70 10.30
C TYR A 159 -0.76 -3.69 11.41
N GLY A 160 -1.74 -4.60 11.37
CA GLY A 160 -2.73 -4.77 12.43
C GLY A 160 -3.94 -3.83 12.35
N ASP A 161 -3.97 -2.88 11.42
CA ASP A 161 -5.16 -2.07 11.13
C ASP A 161 -5.68 -2.30 9.71
N VAL A 162 -6.99 -2.19 9.54
CA VAL A 162 -7.68 -2.28 8.26
C VAL A 162 -7.77 -0.89 7.65
N PRO A 163 -7.23 -0.62 6.45
CA PRO A 163 -7.41 0.67 5.81
C PRO A 163 -8.89 1.01 5.60
N PHE A 164 -9.25 2.29 5.75
CA PHE A 164 -10.55 2.78 5.33
C PHE A 164 -10.76 2.60 3.82
N GLY A 165 -11.99 2.73 3.35
CA GLY A 165 -12.36 2.47 1.97
C GLY A 165 -11.92 3.51 0.96
N ASP A 166 -12.83 3.81 0.05
CA ASP A 166 -12.61 4.70 -1.08
C ASP A 166 -12.41 6.15 -0.62
N ILE A 167 -11.22 6.70 -0.86
CA ILE A 167 -10.84 8.06 -0.47
C ILE A 167 -11.58 9.16 -1.25
N THR A 168 -12.25 8.83 -2.35
CA THR A 168 -13.06 9.81 -3.10
C THR A 168 -14.36 10.17 -2.36
N LYS A 169 -14.77 9.36 -1.38
CA LYS A 169 -15.98 9.59 -0.59
C LYS A 169 -15.74 10.55 0.56
N GLU A 170 -16.63 11.54 0.72
CA GLU A 170 -16.57 12.47 1.84
C GLU A 170 -16.64 11.74 3.20
N THR A 171 -17.45 10.70 3.30
CA THR A 171 -17.53 9.87 4.50
C THR A 171 -16.19 9.25 4.88
N THR A 172 -15.30 8.95 3.93
CA THR A 172 -13.93 8.48 4.18
C THR A 172 -13.01 9.65 4.54
N LYS A 173 -13.06 10.77 3.81
CA LYS A 173 -12.25 11.96 4.07
C LYS A 173 -12.50 12.54 5.47
N ASN A 174 -13.74 12.50 5.96
CA ASN A 174 -14.12 13.01 7.29
C ASN A 174 -13.50 12.20 8.46
N LYS A 175 -12.89 11.05 8.18
CA LYS A 175 -12.16 10.24 9.17
C LYS A 175 -10.68 10.59 9.31
N ILE A 176 -10.18 11.43 8.40
CA ILE A 176 -8.79 11.90 8.47
C ILE A 176 -8.64 12.79 9.72
N PRO A 177 -7.64 12.53 10.59
CA PRO A 177 -7.33 13.40 11.72
C PRO A 177 -7.08 14.85 11.27
N LYS A 178 -7.45 15.83 12.09
CA LYS A 178 -7.27 17.24 11.74
C LYS A 178 -5.80 17.61 11.51
N GLU A 179 -4.91 17.02 12.28
CA GLU A 179 -3.48 17.34 12.28
C GLU A 179 -2.66 16.06 12.08
N PHE A 180 -1.74 16.13 11.15
CA PHE A 180 -0.68 15.16 10.90
C PHE A 180 0.45 15.84 10.12
N ASP A 181 1.65 15.24 10.09
CA ASP A 181 2.83 15.90 9.56
C ASP A 181 3.00 15.72 8.05
N ILE A 182 2.80 14.50 7.54
CA ILE A 182 3.11 14.16 6.14
C ILE A 182 1.94 13.42 5.49
N LEU A 183 1.53 13.86 4.29
CA LEU A 183 0.62 13.11 3.43
C LEU A 183 1.41 12.29 2.41
N CYS A 184 1.17 10.98 2.37
CA CYS A 184 1.74 10.06 1.38
C CYS A 184 0.66 9.52 0.44
N ALA A 185 0.95 9.49 -0.88
CA ALA A 185 0.03 8.92 -1.86
C ALA A 185 0.75 8.38 -3.10
N GLY A 186 0.59 7.08 -3.36
CA GLY A 186 0.90 6.46 -4.65
C GLY A 186 -0.37 6.39 -5.49
N PHE A 187 -0.84 7.52 -6.03
CA PHE A 187 -2.11 7.56 -6.73
C PHE A 187 -2.02 6.99 -8.15
N PRO A 188 -3.04 6.24 -8.63
CA PRO A 188 -3.02 5.66 -9.96
C PRO A 188 -3.11 6.74 -11.05
N CYS A 189 -2.33 6.54 -12.14
CA CYS A 189 -2.38 7.37 -13.33
C CYS A 189 -3.66 7.07 -14.12
N GLN A 190 -4.80 7.59 -13.67
CA GLN A 190 -6.02 7.58 -14.47
C GLN A 190 -5.98 8.76 -15.45
N ALA A 191 -6.52 8.53 -16.65
CA ALA A 191 -6.47 9.52 -17.73
C ALA A 191 -7.03 10.88 -17.29
N PHE A 192 -6.18 11.89 -17.24
CA PHE A 192 -6.55 13.30 -17.11
C PHE A 192 -7.31 13.81 -18.35
N SER A 193 -7.97 12.92 -19.09
CA SER A 193 -8.56 13.18 -20.42
C SER A 193 -9.70 14.21 -20.45
N LEU A 194 -10.16 14.67 -19.30
CA LEU A 194 -11.23 15.67 -19.22
C LEU A 194 -10.79 17.05 -18.70
N ALA A 195 -9.56 17.20 -18.21
CA ALA A 195 -9.04 18.47 -17.69
C ALA A 195 -8.49 19.43 -18.77
N GLY A 196 -8.80 19.23 -20.02
CA GLY A 196 -8.28 20.03 -21.16
C GLY A 196 -8.88 21.40 -21.36
N LYS A 197 -9.84 21.83 -20.55
CA LYS A 197 -10.35 23.21 -20.54
C LYS A 197 -9.98 23.84 -19.20
N ARG A 198 -9.56 25.11 -19.22
CA ARG A 198 -9.20 25.95 -18.06
C ARG A 198 -10.37 26.06 -17.07
N LEU A 199 -10.64 24.95 -16.36
CA LEU A 199 -11.67 24.86 -15.33
C LEU A 199 -10.96 25.02 -13.98
N GLY A 200 -11.49 25.85 -13.10
CA GLY A 200 -10.94 26.05 -11.75
C GLY A 200 -11.01 24.77 -10.91
N PHE A 201 -10.42 24.80 -9.72
CA PHE A 201 -10.33 23.66 -8.79
C PHE A 201 -11.68 22.94 -8.56
N GLU A 202 -12.81 23.67 -8.59
CA GLU A 202 -14.15 23.09 -8.36
C GLU A 202 -14.73 22.31 -9.54
N GLU A 203 -14.28 22.59 -10.77
CA GLU A 203 -14.85 21.98 -11.99
C GLU A 203 -14.06 20.77 -12.52
N THR A 204 -12.87 20.50 -11.94
CA THR A 204 -11.97 19.39 -12.35
C THR A 204 -12.18 18.13 -11.52
N ARG A 205 -13.24 18.04 -10.71
CA ARG A 205 -13.60 16.83 -9.94
C ARG A 205 -13.75 15.64 -10.87
N GLY A 206 -12.92 14.59 -10.67
CA GLY A 206 -12.99 13.35 -11.43
C GLY A 206 -11.68 12.60 -11.62
N THR A 207 -10.55 13.14 -11.15
CA THR A 207 -9.31 12.37 -11.07
C THR A 207 -8.81 12.31 -9.64
N LEU A 208 -8.30 11.16 -9.24
CA LEU A 208 -7.86 10.87 -7.86
C LEU A 208 -6.80 11.85 -7.32
N PHE A 209 -6.07 12.55 -8.20
CA PHE A 209 -5.15 13.61 -7.80
C PHE A 209 -5.90 14.79 -7.15
N PHE A 210 -7.08 15.15 -7.63
CA PHE A 210 -7.82 16.28 -7.04
C PHE A 210 -8.38 15.95 -5.66
N ASP A 211 -8.66 14.67 -5.37
CA ASP A 211 -8.98 14.22 -4.00
C ASP A 211 -7.77 14.41 -3.08
N VAL A 212 -6.55 14.09 -3.54
CA VAL A 212 -5.32 14.37 -2.79
C VAL A 212 -5.13 15.87 -2.57
N ALA A 213 -5.31 16.71 -3.61
CA ALA A 213 -5.18 18.16 -3.52
C ALA A 213 -6.21 18.78 -2.57
N GLU A 214 -7.44 18.26 -2.56
CA GLU A 214 -8.47 18.65 -1.61
C GLU A 214 -8.09 18.35 -0.17
N ILE A 215 -7.56 17.15 0.10
CA ILE A 215 -7.09 16.75 1.42
C ILE A 215 -5.92 17.64 1.86
N LEU A 216 -4.96 17.93 0.98
CA LEU A 216 -3.88 18.88 1.23
C LEU A 216 -4.41 20.28 1.60
N ARG A 217 -5.39 20.77 0.86
CA ARG A 217 -6.03 22.09 1.13
C ARG A 217 -6.77 22.10 2.47
N ARG A 218 -7.46 21.01 2.82
CA ARG A 218 -8.29 20.89 4.03
C ARG A 218 -7.44 20.74 5.30
N HIS A 219 -6.39 19.92 5.27
CA HIS A 219 -5.62 19.52 6.45
C HIS A 219 -4.27 20.24 6.59
N GLN A 220 -3.72 20.79 5.51
CA GLN A 220 -2.47 21.55 5.51
C GLN A 220 -1.32 20.86 6.25
N PRO A 221 -0.98 19.58 5.96
CA PRO A 221 0.18 18.93 6.57
C PRO A 221 1.48 19.68 6.26
N LYS A 222 2.53 19.46 7.05
CA LYS A 222 3.83 20.13 6.91
C LYS A 222 4.49 19.83 5.58
N ALA A 223 4.33 18.58 5.11
CA ALA A 223 4.86 18.12 3.83
C ALA A 223 3.93 17.09 3.18
N PHE A 224 4.16 16.84 1.91
CA PHE A 224 3.58 15.69 1.21
C PHE A 224 4.62 14.96 0.37
N PHE A 225 4.35 13.69 0.08
CA PHE A 225 5.13 12.86 -0.80
C PHE A 225 4.21 12.07 -1.74
N LEU A 226 4.24 12.38 -3.03
CA LEU A 226 3.45 11.73 -4.07
C LEU A 226 4.34 10.90 -4.99
N GLU A 227 3.89 9.71 -5.35
CA GLU A 227 4.54 8.83 -6.33
C GLU A 227 3.61 8.54 -7.50
N ASN A 228 4.22 8.46 -8.71
CA ASN A 228 3.48 8.03 -9.90
C ASN A 228 4.42 7.39 -10.93
N VAL A 229 3.87 6.82 -11.99
CA VAL A 229 4.66 6.27 -13.10
C VAL A 229 5.44 7.36 -13.83
N LYS A 230 6.66 7.05 -14.34
CA LYS A 230 7.49 7.97 -15.11
C LYS A 230 6.72 8.65 -16.25
N GLY A 231 5.79 7.92 -16.89
CA GLY A 231 4.98 8.44 -17.99
C GLY A 231 4.18 9.71 -17.67
N LEU A 232 3.90 9.98 -16.38
CA LEU A 232 3.21 11.20 -15.94
C LEU A 232 3.99 12.47 -16.35
N ALA A 233 5.32 12.42 -16.36
CA ALA A 233 6.18 13.56 -16.73
C ALA A 233 5.93 14.06 -18.15
N ILE A 234 5.64 13.15 -19.08
CA ILE A 234 5.45 13.46 -20.50
C ILE A 234 3.99 13.34 -20.95
N HIS A 235 3.10 12.93 -20.04
CA HIS A 235 1.67 12.76 -20.35
C HIS A 235 1.08 14.08 -20.86
N ASP A 236 0.33 13.99 -21.96
CA ASP A 236 -0.27 15.16 -22.63
C ASP A 236 0.76 16.29 -22.91
N LYS A 237 1.94 15.91 -23.43
CA LYS A 237 3.06 16.85 -23.70
C LYS A 237 3.52 17.64 -22.46
N GLY A 238 3.46 17.02 -21.28
CA GLY A 238 3.84 17.63 -20.01
C GLY A 238 2.74 18.49 -19.35
N ARG A 239 1.60 18.69 -20.01
CA ARG A 239 0.51 19.53 -19.46
C ARG A 239 -0.06 18.98 -18.18
N THR A 240 -0.18 17.66 -18.06
CA THR A 240 -0.68 16.99 -16.85
C THR A 240 0.20 17.31 -15.63
N LEU A 241 1.52 17.14 -15.74
CA LEU A 241 2.42 17.45 -14.63
C LEU A 241 2.37 18.95 -14.29
N LYS A 242 2.33 19.83 -15.30
CA LYS A 242 2.19 21.28 -15.07
C LYS A 242 0.90 21.63 -14.31
N THR A 243 -0.23 20.98 -14.64
CA THR A 243 -1.49 21.16 -13.90
C THR A 243 -1.35 20.72 -12.44
N ILE A 244 -0.75 19.54 -12.20
CA ILE A 244 -0.48 19.04 -10.85
C ILE A 244 0.34 20.05 -10.05
N LEU A 245 1.45 20.54 -10.59
CA LEU A 245 2.34 21.50 -9.90
C LEU A 245 1.65 22.83 -9.62
N ASN A 246 0.88 23.36 -10.56
CA ASN A 246 0.11 24.59 -10.35
C ASN A 246 -0.94 24.41 -9.25
N THR A 247 -1.69 23.29 -9.26
CA THR A 247 -2.68 23.00 -8.22
C THR A 247 -2.02 22.90 -6.83
N LEU A 248 -0.87 22.23 -6.72
CA LEU A 248 -0.13 22.12 -5.47
C LEU A 248 0.37 23.49 -4.97
N ASP A 249 0.78 24.38 -5.87
CA ASP A 249 1.13 25.76 -5.54
C ASP A 249 -0.09 26.55 -5.05
N GLU A 250 -1.24 26.43 -5.73
CA GLU A 250 -2.51 27.09 -5.36
C GLU A 250 -3.03 26.64 -4.00
N VAL A 251 -2.86 25.36 -3.63
CA VAL A 251 -3.26 24.84 -2.31
C VAL A 251 -2.26 25.13 -1.20
N GLY A 252 -1.19 25.89 -1.48
CA GLY A 252 -0.31 26.46 -0.47
C GLY A 252 1.02 25.75 -0.25
N TYR A 253 1.54 25.00 -1.24
CA TYR A 253 2.80 24.27 -1.11
C TYR A 253 3.89 24.80 -2.04
N ILE A 254 5.13 24.78 -1.55
CA ILE A 254 6.34 24.90 -2.37
C ILE A 254 6.70 23.50 -2.82
N VAL A 255 6.87 23.32 -4.12
CA VAL A 255 7.20 22.04 -4.74
C VAL A 255 8.57 22.16 -5.42
N PRO A 256 9.65 21.52 -4.89
CA PRO A 256 10.90 21.33 -5.62
C PRO A 256 10.66 20.60 -6.93
N ASP A 257 11.54 20.78 -7.90
CA ASP A 257 11.35 20.16 -9.22
C ASP A 257 11.30 18.63 -9.12
N PRO A 258 10.20 17.98 -9.56
CA PRO A 258 10.02 16.55 -9.43
C PRO A 258 11.15 15.76 -10.09
N GLN A 259 11.55 14.66 -9.46
CA GLN A 259 12.63 13.81 -9.94
C GLN A 259 12.12 12.42 -10.35
N ILE A 260 12.77 11.85 -11.39
CA ILE A 260 12.59 10.44 -11.73
C ILE A 260 13.61 9.64 -10.96
N ILE A 261 13.11 8.80 -10.07
CA ILE A 261 13.91 7.94 -9.19
C ILE A 261 13.81 6.50 -9.70
N ASN A 262 14.97 5.84 -9.84
CA ASN A 262 15.05 4.44 -10.23
C ASN A 262 15.41 3.57 -9.02
N ALA A 263 14.53 2.63 -8.70
CA ALA A 263 14.65 1.77 -7.51
C ALA A 263 15.97 0.98 -7.44
N MET A 264 16.58 0.63 -8.59
CA MET A 264 17.81 -0.17 -8.64
C MET A 264 18.99 0.48 -7.92
N TYR A 265 18.97 1.80 -7.73
CA TYR A 265 20.03 2.54 -7.01
C TYR A 265 19.80 2.56 -5.49
N PHE A 266 18.72 1.95 -4.99
CA PHE A 266 18.34 1.95 -3.58
C PHE A 266 18.31 0.54 -2.98
N GLY A 267 19.18 -0.36 -3.47
CA GLY A 267 19.38 -1.67 -2.87
C GLY A 267 18.34 -2.73 -3.25
N VAL A 268 17.60 -2.54 -4.35
CA VAL A 268 16.76 -3.56 -4.96
C VAL A 268 17.14 -3.78 -6.43
N PRO A 269 17.31 -5.01 -6.91
CA PRO A 269 17.72 -5.26 -8.30
C PRO A 269 16.55 -5.19 -9.27
N GLN A 270 15.86 -4.02 -9.29
CA GLN A 270 14.72 -3.77 -10.16
C GLN A 270 14.86 -2.41 -10.87
N HIS A 271 14.87 -2.42 -12.19
CA HIS A 271 14.80 -1.22 -12.99
C HIS A 271 13.36 -0.68 -12.99
N ARG A 272 13.05 0.12 -11.96
CA ARG A 272 11.73 0.73 -11.76
C ARG A 272 11.85 2.24 -11.60
N GLU A 273 11.53 2.96 -12.66
CA GLU A 273 11.54 4.43 -12.70
C GLU A 273 10.15 4.97 -12.33
N ARG A 274 10.12 5.88 -11.37
CA ARG A 274 8.91 6.57 -10.89
C ARG A 274 9.19 8.06 -10.74
N ILE A 275 8.19 8.87 -11.02
CA ILE A 275 8.26 10.30 -10.71
C ILE A 275 7.87 10.50 -9.24
N TYR A 276 8.71 11.21 -8.50
CA TYR A 276 8.48 11.60 -7.12
C TYR A 276 8.23 13.11 -7.05
N ILE A 277 7.16 13.49 -6.36
CA ILE A 277 6.74 14.88 -6.19
C ILE A 277 6.66 15.13 -4.67
N VAL A 278 7.55 15.95 -4.18
CA VAL A 278 7.63 16.35 -2.76
C VAL A 278 7.23 17.81 -2.63
N GLY A 279 6.54 18.18 -1.56
CA GLY A 279 6.23 19.57 -1.30
C GLY A 279 6.17 19.88 0.19
N PHE A 280 6.43 21.15 0.49
CA PHE A 280 6.44 21.71 1.85
C PHE A 280 5.45 22.86 1.93
N ARG A 281 4.71 22.98 3.02
CA ARG A 281 3.77 24.06 3.24
C ARG A 281 4.48 25.43 3.24
N LYS A 282 3.94 26.41 2.53
CA LYS A 282 4.60 27.70 2.24
C LYS A 282 4.95 28.51 3.50
N ASP A 283 4.13 28.45 4.55
CA ASP A 283 4.32 29.19 5.80
C ASP A 283 5.51 28.69 6.64
N LEU A 284 6.07 27.52 6.32
CA LEU A 284 7.25 26.97 6.99
C LEU A 284 8.56 27.67 6.58
N GLY A 285 8.53 28.53 5.54
CA GLY A 285 9.69 29.27 5.08
C GLY A 285 10.77 28.45 4.36
N ILE A 286 10.51 27.15 4.09
CA ILE A 286 11.38 26.26 3.33
C ILE A 286 11.40 26.70 1.87
N LYS A 287 12.58 26.78 1.25
CA LYS A 287 12.72 27.12 -0.16
C LYS A 287 12.94 25.86 -1.00
N LYS A 288 12.72 25.94 -2.31
CA LYS A 288 12.90 24.80 -3.23
C LYS A 288 14.32 24.24 -3.18
N GLU A 289 15.31 25.10 -3.10
CA GLU A 289 16.74 24.78 -3.05
C GLU A 289 17.21 24.16 -1.71
N ASP A 290 16.38 24.20 -0.68
CA ASP A 290 16.70 23.57 0.61
C ASP A 290 16.45 22.09 0.65
N TYR A 291 15.69 21.56 -0.32
CA TYR A 291 15.42 20.15 -0.46
C TYR A 291 16.18 19.54 -1.63
N ASN A 292 16.85 18.44 -1.39
CA ASN A 292 17.49 17.62 -2.41
C ASN A 292 16.91 16.19 -2.38
N TYR A 293 16.55 15.66 -3.53
CA TYR A 293 16.21 14.25 -3.65
C TYR A 293 17.43 13.37 -3.32
N PRO A 294 17.24 12.12 -2.89
CA PRO A 294 18.36 11.23 -2.60
C PRO A 294 19.19 10.97 -3.86
N GLU A 295 20.49 10.92 -3.69
CA GLU A 295 21.43 10.60 -4.77
C GLU A 295 21.20 9.17 -5.28
N GLN A 296 21.26 9.00 -6.59
CA GLN A 296 21.16 7.71 -7.28
C GLN A 296 22.57 7.19 -7.53
N ASN A 297 23.07 6.40 -6.62
CA ASN A 297 24.43 5.90 -6.60
C ASN A 297 24.57 4.58 -7.38
N GLU A 298 25.44 3.70 -6.90
CA GLU A 298 25.73 2.43 -7.56
C GLU A 298 24.65 1.37 -7.34
N VAL A 299 24.52 0.47 -8.31
CA VAL A 299 23.66 -0.71 -8.22
C VAL A 299 24.37 -1.78 -7.38
N THR A 300 23.89 -1.99 -6.15
CA THR A 300 24.55 -2.87 -5.16
C THR A 300 24.04 -4.30 -5.16
N LYS A 301 22.86 -4.57 -5.75
CA LYS A 301 22.24 -5.90 -5.80
C LYS A 301 21.93 -6.36 -7.21
N ARG A 302 21.94 -7.69 -7.39
CA ARG A 302 21.58 -8.39 -8.61
C ARG A 302 20.41 -9.35 -8.35
N TRP A 303 19.82 -9.90 -9.42
CA TRP A 303 18.72 -10.86 -9.29
C TRP A 303 19.03 -11.99 -8.32
N ILE A 304 20.23 -12.56 -8.39
CA ILE A 304 20.63 -13.69 -7.53
C ILE A 304 20.52 -13.36 -6.03
N ASP A 305 20.69 -12.11 -5.63
CA ASP A 305 20.66 -11.67 -4.23
C ASP A 305 19.25 -11.65 -3.63
N VAL A 306 18.21 -11.73 -4.47
CA VAL A 306 16.81 -11.74 -4.05
C VAL A 306 16.08 -13.04 -4.38
N ARG A 307 16.75 -13.99 -5.07
CA ARG A 307 16.24 -15.31 -5.37
C ARG A 307 15.95 -16.07 -4.07
N GLU A 308 14.89 -16.87 -4.05
CA GLU A 308 14.64 -17.76 -2.91
C GLU A 308 15.80 -18.77 -2.76
N GLU A 309 16.25 -18.99 -1.52
CA GLU A 309 17.38 -19.87 -1.21
C GLU A 309 17.06 -21.32 -1.55
N GLN A 310 15.85 -21.75 -1.22
CA GLN A 310 15.39 -23.12 -1.49
C GLN A 310 14.78 -23.25 -2.89
N PRO A 311 14.80 -24.46 -3.49
CA PRO A 311 14.10 -24.73 -4.73
C PRO A 311 12.63 -24.37 -4.63
N VAL A 312 12.12 -23.67 -5.63
CA VAL A 312 10.71 -23.23 -5.64
C VAL A 312 9.80 -24.33 -6.22
N PRO A 313 8.51 -24.39 -5.80
CA PRO A 313 7.58 -25.41 -6.30
C PRO A 313 7.43 -25.44 -7.82
N ALA A 314 7.20 -26.63 -8.39
CA ALA A 314 7.02 -26.85 -9.83
C ALA A 314 5.96 -25.93 -10.49
N LYS A 315 4.96 -25.45 -9.73
CA LYS A 315 3.91 -24.53 -10.22
C LYS A 315 4.44 -23.21 -10.80
N TYR A 316 5.67 -22.81 -10.51
CA TYR A 316 6.30 -21.60 -11.05
C TYR A 316 7.03 -21.86 -12.36
N TYR A 317 7.35 -23.12 -12.68
CA TYR A 317 8.00 -23.50 -13.94
C TYR A 317 7.01 -23.44 -15.09
N LEU A 318 7.49 -23.04 -16.26
CA LEU A 318 6.68 -22.94 -17.47
C LEU A 318 6.53 -24.34 -18.11
N SER A 319 5.43 -24.60 -18.79
CA SER A 319 5.33 -25.76 -19.67
C SER A 319 6.14 -25.54 -20.95
N THR A 320 6.64 -26.61 -21.54
CA THR A 320 7.32 -26.59 -22.85
C THR A 320 6.45 -25.94 -23.92
N GLN A 321 5.14 -26.24 -23.93
CA GLN A 321 4.19 -25.64 -24.84
C GLN A 321 4.08 -24.12 -24.66
N TYR A 322 4.07 -23.64 -23.40
CA TYR A 322 3.99 -22.21 -23.12
C TYR A 322 5.26 -21.48 -23.53
N ILE A 323 6.44 -22.06 -23.32
CA ILE A 323 7.71 -21.51 -23.80
C ILE A 323 7.68 -21.34 -25.32
N ASN A 324 7.26 -22.36 -26.09
CA ASN A 324 7.12 -22.26 -27.52
C ASN A 324 6.17 -21.12 -27.95
N THR A 325 5.07 -20.94 -27.20
CA THR A 325 4.13 -19.83 -27.43
C THR A 325 4.83 -18.47 -27.21
N LEU A 326 5.62 -18.32 -26.15
CA LEU A 326 6.38 -17.10 -25.87
C LEU A 326 7.42 -16.79 -26.94
N ILE A 327 8.15 -17.80 -27.40
CA ILE A 327 9.16 -17.68 -28.48
C ILE A 327 8.48 -17.19 -29.76
N ASN A 328 7.39 -17.84 -30.18
CA ASN A 328 6.64 -17.48 -31.36
C ASN A 328 6.04 -16.06 -31.26
N HIS A 329 5.54 -15.70 -30.08
CA HIS A 329 5.01 -14.36 -29.79
C HIS A 329 6.10 -13.29 -29.96
N LYS A 330 7.28 -13.48 -29.36
CA LYS A 330 8.43 -12.56 -29.46
C LYS A 330 8.89 -12.42 -30.90
N ALA A 331 9.02 -13.53 -31.64
CA ALA A 331 9.40 -13.52 -33.04
C ALA A 331 8.41 -12.74 -33.94
N ARG A 332 7.10 -12.96 -33.73
CA ARG A 332 6.05 -12.23 -34.45
C ARG A 332 6.04 -10.72 -34.15
N HIS A 333 6.35 -10.30 -32.93
CA HIS A 333 6.46 -8.89 -32.62
C HIS A 333 7.74 -8.26 -33.16
N ALA A 334 8.86 -8.98 -33.10
CA ALA A 334 10.13 -8.55 -33.68
C ALA A 334 10.03 -8.32 -35.22
N SER A 335 9.30 -9.22 -35.92
CA SER A 335 9.08 -9.05 -37.40
C SER A 335 8.25 -7.80 -37.74
N LYS A 336 7.54 -7.20 -36.78
CA LYS A 336 6.78 -5.96 -36.93
C LYS A 336 7.52 -4.72 -36.39
N GLY A 337 8.79 -4.87 -36.00
CA GLY A 337 9.58 -3.79 -35.41
C GLY A 337 9.22 -3.46 -33.95
N HIS A 338 8.46 -4.34 -33.25
CA HIS A 338 8.07 -4.16 -31.86
C HIS A 338 8.95 -5.00 -30.92
N GLY A 339 9.49 -4.39 -29.87
CA GLY A 339 10.33 -5.06 -28.85
C GLY A 339 9.54 -5.81 -27.76
N PHE A 340 8.26 -6.15 -27.99
CA PHE A 340 7.43 -6.83 -26.98
C PHE A 340 7.71 -8.33 -26.90
N GLY A 341 7.76 -8.85 -25.68
CA GLY A 341 7.90 -10.29 -25.49
C GLY A 341 8.42 -10.65 -24.09
N TYR A 342 8.79 -11.91 -23.93
CA TYR A 342 9.45 -12.39 -22.72
C TYR A 342 10.90 -11.91 -22.67
N ASP A 343 11.43 -11.84 -21.44
CA ASP A 343 12.86 -11.67 -21.22
C ASP A 343 13.35 -12.62 -20.13
N ILE A 344 14.61 -13.03 -20.22
CA ILE A 344 15.26 -13.90 -19.24
C ILE A 344 16.30 -13.09 -18.50
N ILE A 345 16.11 -12.95 -17.20
CA ILE A 345 17.01 -12.21 -16.33
C ILE A 345 18.15 -13.13 -15.92
N PRO A 346 19.40 -12.82 -16.27
CA PRO A 346 20.55 -13.61 -15.82
C PRO A 346 20.80 -13.39 -14.32
N ASP A 347 21.58 -14.28 -13.68
CA ASP A 347 21.85 -14.24 -12.25
C ASP A 347 22.47 -12.90 -11.79
N ASP A 348 23.32 -12.30 -12.58
CA ASP A 348 23.91 -10.97 -12.36
C ASP A 348 23.08 -9.81 -12.94
N GLY A 349 21.88 -10.10 -13.41
CA GLY A 349 20.98 -9.15 -14.05
C GLY A 349 20.16 -8.30 -13.08
N ILE A 350 19.45 -7.34 -13.67
CA ILE A 350 18.48 -6.46 -13.01
C ILE A 350 17.09 -6.76 -13.58
N ALA A 351 16.13 -7.02 -12.73
CA ALA A 351 14.75 -7.29 -13.13
C ALA A 351 14.12 -6.03 -13.77
N HIS A 352 13.25 -6.22 -14.75
CA HIS A 352 12.39 -5.16 -15.24
C HIS A 352 11.37 -4.74 -14.19
N ALA A 353 10.79 -3.55 -14.34
CA ALA A 353 9.71 -3.07 -13.48
C ALA A 353 8.58 -4.11 -13.38
N LEU A 354 8.21 -4.45 -12.16
CA LEU A 354 7.06 -5.30 -11.90
C LEU A 354 5.79 -4.57 -12.32
N VAL A 355 5.02 -5.17 -13.24
CA VAL A 355 3.78 -4.60 -13.76
C VAL A 355 2.63 -5.59 -13.66
N VAL A 356 1.42 -5.06 -13.52
CA VAL A 356 0.20 -5.85 -13.45
C VAL A 356 -0.40 -6.02 -14.85
N GLY A 357 -0.76 -7.25 -15.18
CA GLY A 357 -1.38 -7.58 -16.48
C GLY A 357 -0.39 -7.72 -17.64
N GLY A 358 -0.91 -8.00 -18.82
CA GLY A 358 -0.10 -8.24 -20.02
C GLY A 358 0.96 -9.33 -19.81
N MET A 359 2.15 -9.07 -20.31
CA MET A 359 3.32 -9.94 -20.19
C MET A 359 4.23 -9.58 -19.01
N GLY A 360 3.70 -8.91 -17.96
CA GLY A 360 4.51 -8.40 -16.85
C GLY A 360 5.32 -9.46 -16.08
N ARG A 361 4.78 -10.69 -15.98
CA ARG A 361 5.49 -11.82 -15.34
C ARG A 361 6.48 -12.49 -16.30
N GLU A 362 6.20 -12.46 -17.57
CA GLU A 362 7.01 -13.06 -18.64
C GLU A 362 8.19 -12.17 -19.04
N SER A 363 8.15 -10.87 -18.75
CA SER A 363 9.31 -9.99 -18.89
C SER A 363 10.41 -10.21 -17.85
N ASN A 364 10.12 -11.05 -16.82
CA ASN A 364 11.03 -11.38 -15.73
C ASN A 364 11.10 -12.91 -15.53
N ILE A 365 11.37 -13.67 -16.59
CA ILE A 365 11.65 -15.09 -16.51
C ILE A 365 13.08 -15.29 -16.00
N VAL A 366 13.29 -16.33 -15.19
CA VAL A 366 14.60 -16.72 -14.70
C VAL A 366 14.87 -18.19 -14.98
N ILE A 367 16.14 -18.59 -14.98
CA ILE A 367 16.55 -19.97 -15.14
C ILE A 367 16.90 -20.56 -13.77
N ASP A 368 16.29 -21.68 -13.41
CA ASP A 368 16.55 -22.35 -12.14
C ASP A 368 16.45 -23.89 -12.32
N PHE A 369 17.55 -24.59 -12.12
CA PHE A 369 17.64 -26.05 -12.24
C PHE A 369 17.62 -26.77 -10.90
N ARG A 370 17.43 -26.07 -9.78
CA ARG A 370 17.49 -26.65 -8.43
C ARG A 370 16.30 -27.55 -8.10
N GLN A 371 15.13 -27.31 -8.75
CA GLN A 371 13.96 -28.17 -8.56
C GLN A 371 14.08 -29.45 -9.39
N THR A 372 14.08 -30.60 -8.70
CA THR A 372 14.21 -31.94 -9.32
C THR A 372 12.85 -32.62 -9.54
N ASP A 373 11.86 -32.34 -8.69
CA ASP A 373 10.49 -32.82 -8.87
C ASP A 373 9.70 -31.85 -9.71
N LEU A 374 9.66 -32.09 -11.02
CA LEU A 374 8.92 -31.35 -12.00
C LEU A 374 7.56 -32.00 -12.35
N THR A 375 7.00 -32.80 -11.45
CA THR A 375 5.68 -33.39 -11.64
C THR A 375 4.65 -32.27 -11.94
N PRO A 376 3.91 -32.36 -13.06
CA PRO A 376 2.94 -31.34 -13.44
C PRO A 376 1.88 -31.17 -12.36
N THR A 377 1.65 -29.93 -11.95
CA THR A 377 0.51 -29.58 -11.10
C THR A 377 -0.73 -29.38 -11.96
N THR A 378 -1.91 -29.40 -11.36
CA THR A 378 -3.20 -29.16 -12.06
C THR A 378 -3.24 -27.81 -12.81
N ARG A 379 -2.32 -26.89 -12.52
CA ARG A 379 -2.22 -25.57 -13.14
C ARG A 379 -1.29 -25.48 -14.34
N ILE A 380 -0.50 -26.54 -14.61
CA ILE A 380 0.42 -26.58 -15.74
C ILE A 380 -0.19 -27.52 -16.80
N LYS A 381 -0.63 -26.92 -17.92
CA LYS A 381 -1.06 -27.70 -19.07
C LYS A 381 0.14 -28.17 -19.86
N GLY A 382 0.36 -29.48 -19.92
CA GLY A 382 1.46 -30.11 -20.63
C GLY A 382 2.69 -30.40 -19.74
N GLU A 383 3.77 -30.83 -20.37
CA GLU A 383 5.04 -31.19 -19.71
C GLU A 383 5.78 -29.96 -19.23
N VAL A 384 6.30 -29.98 -18.00
CA VAL A 384 7.16 -28.94 -17.47
C VAL A 384 8.48 -28.91 -18.25
N ASN A 385 8.95 -27.72 -18.57
CA ASN A 385 10.17 -27.54 -19.36
C ASN A 385 11.41 -28.09 -18.64
N LYS A 386 12.39 -28.56 -19.43
CA LYS A 386 13.71 -29.04 -18.95
C LYS A 386 14.80 -27.96 -19.03
N GLN A 387 14.48 -26.77 -19.53
CA GLN A 387 15.40 -25.63 -19.64
C GLN A 387 15.48 -24.79 -18.36
N GLY A 388 14.74 -25.16 -17.30
CA GLY A 388 14.74 -24.46 -16.03
C GLY A 388 14.00 -23.11 -16.07
N TRP A 389 13.24 -22.81 -17.13
CA TRP A 389 12.53 -21.55 -17.23
C TRP A 389 11.38 -21.48 -16.22
N ARG A 390 11.42 -20.50 -15.36
CA ARG A 390 10.35 -20.25 -14.40
C ARG A 390 10.00 -18.77 -14.24
N LYS A 391 8.81 -18.52 -13.75
CA LYS A 391 8.42 -17.20 -13.24
C LYS A 391 9.05 -16.98 -11.88
N MET A 392 9.35 -15.74 -11.56
CA MET A 392 9.67 -15.37 -10.19
C MET A 392 8.47 -15.63 -9.28
N THR A 393 8.71 -15.99 -8.03
CA THR A 393 7.65 -16.22 -7.03
C THR A 393 7.12 -14.88 -6.47
N PRO A 394 5.95 -14.86 -5.80
CA PRO A 394 5.50 -13.68 -5.08
C PRO A 394 6.50 -13.20 -4.01
N ARG A 395 7.25 -14.11 -3.36
CA ARG A 395 8.29 -13.73 -2.39
C ARG A 395 9.45 -13.02 -3.07
N GLU A 396 9.89 -13.49 -4.21
CA GLU A 396 10.92 -12.82 -5.01
C GLU A 396 10.44 -11.43 -5.49
N TRP A 397 9.16 -11.30 -5.86
CA TRP A 397 8.57 -10.00 -6.17
C TRP A 397 8.54 -9.06 -4.94
N ALA A 398 8.23 -9.60 -3.76
CA ALA A 398 8.32 -8.83 -2.51
C ALA A 398 9.73 -8.29 -2.27
N ARG A 399 10.75 -9.15 -2.40
CA ARG A 399 12.17 -8.76 -2.25
C ARG A 399 12.61 -7.72 -3.30
N LEU A 400 12.13 -7.83 -4.55
CA LEU A 400 12.35 -6.84 -5.60
C LEU A 400 11.74 -5.46 -5.29
N GLN A 401 10.69 -5.41 -4.48
CA GLN A 401 10.12 -4.15 -3.98
C GLN A 401 10.72 -3.70 -2.64
N GLY A 402 11.65 -4.49 -2.08
CA GLY A 402 12.31 -4.19 -0.82
C GLY A 402 11.52 -4.54 0.44
N TYR A 403 10.49 -5.39 0.32
CA TYR A 403 9.81 -5.96 1.48
C TYR A 403 10.67 -7.04 2.13
N PRO A 404 10.81 -7.07 3.46
CA PRO A 404 11.59 -8.10 4.16
C PRO A 404 10.86 -9.45 4.19
N ASP A 405 11.59 -10.52 4.50
CA ASP A 405 11.07 -11.89 4.43
C ASP A 405 9.95 -12.20 5.43
N ASN A 406 9.90 -11.48 6.56
CA ASN A 406 8.80 -11.59 7.53
C ASN A 406 7.52 -10.82 7.10
N PHE A 407 7.53 -10.15 5.93
CA PHE A 407 6.30 -9.60 5.36
C PHE A 407 5.35 -10.73 4.96
N LYS A 408 4.18 -10.76 5.58
CA LYS A 408 3.19 -11.83 5.37
C LYS A 408 2.51 -11.67 4.00
N ILE A 409 2.52 -12.73 3.18
CA ILE A 409 1.76 -12.85 1.92
C ILE A 409 0.56 -13.76 2.21
N VAL A 410 -0.62 -13.19 2.42
CA VAL A 410 -1.81 -13.92 2.92
C VAL A 410 -2.89 -14.13 1.86
N VAL A 411 -2.56 -13.86 0.61
CA VAL A 411 -3.46 -13.99 -0.54
C VAL A 411 -2.92 -14.98 -1.57
N ALA A 412 -3.77 -15.40 -2.52
CA ALA A 412 -3.33 -16.26 -3.61
C ALA A 412 -2.29 -15.57 -4.52
N ASP A 413 -1.42 -16.35 -5.17
CA ASP A 413 -0.33 -15.85 -6.01
C ASP A 413 -0.77 -14.77 -7.01
N ALA A 414 -1.94 -14.93 -7.64
CA ALA A 414 -2.44 -13.94 -8.62
C ALA A 414 -2.69 -12.56 -7.99
N SER A 415 -3.29 -12.54 -6.80
CA SER A 415 -3.50 -11.31 -6.03
C SER A 415 -2.18 -10.75 -5.50
N ALA A 416 -1.26 -11.61 -5.06
CA ALA A 416 0.07 -11.20 -4.59
C ALA A 416 0.87 -10.51 -5.70
N TYR A 417 0.90 -11.08 -6.91
CA TYR A 417 1.53 -10.42 -8.07
C TYR A 417 0.90 -9.06 -8.38
N LYS A 418 -0.45 -8.95 -8.33
CA LYS A 418 -1.14 -7.67 -8.49
C LYS A 418 -0.71 -6.66 -7.43
N GLN A 419 -0.64 -7.09 -6.18
CA GLN A 419 -0.25 -6.25 -5.05
C GLN A 419 1.19 -5.73 -5.17
N PHE A 420 2.17 -6.60 -5.42
CA PHE A 420 3.56 -6.18 -5.57
C PHE A 420 3.82 -5.37 -6.84
N GLY A 421 3.12 -5.67 -7.95
CA GLY A 421 3.20 -4.87 -9.16
C GLY A 421 2.69 -3.43 -8.98
N ASN A 422 1.60 -3.25 -8.23
CA ASN A 422 1.03 -1.94 -7.90
C ASN A 422 1.75 -1.23 -6.74
N SER A 423 2.56 -1.95 -5.97
CA SER A 423 3.27 -1.38 -4.83
C SER A 423 4.41 -0.46 -5.25
N VAL A 424 4.96 0.26 -4.29
CA VAL A 424 6.14 1.10 -4.42
C VAL A 424 7.40 0.35 -4.03
N ALA A 425 8.57 0.81 -4.49
CA ALA A 425 9.87 0.29 -4.04
C ALA A 425 10.21 0.93 -2.68
N VAL A 426 10.03 0.15 -1.61
CA VAL A 426 10.17 0.61 -0.22
C VAL A 426 11.47 1.37 0.06
N PRO A 427 12.67 0.89 -0.36
CA PRO A 427 13.91 1.61 -0.07
C PRO A 427 14.04 2.96 -0.75
N ALA A 428 13.51 3.12 -1.98
CA ALA A 428 13.53 4.40 -2.68
C ALA A 428 12.56 5.41 -2.05
N ILE A 429 11.38 4.94 -1.58
CA ILE A 429 10.46 5.75 -0.78
C ILE A 429 11.12 6.17 0.54
N GLN A 430 11.77 5.23 1.24
CA GLN A 430 12.42 5.51 2.52
C GLN A 430 13.53 6.55 2.36
N ALA A 431 14.40 6.41 1.37
CA ALA A 431 15.48 7.37 1.11
C ALA A 431 14.93 8.78 0.79
N THR A 432 13.84 8.87 0.03
CA THR A 432 13.19 10.16 -0.27
C THR A 432 12.51 10.76 0.96
N ALA A 433 11.80 9.95 1.74
CA ALA A 433 11.17 10.39 2.99
C ALA A 433 12.22 10.87 4.02
N GLU A 434 13.39 10.23 4.07
CA GLU A 434 14.49 10.65 4.92
C GLU A 434 14.98 12.07 4.56
N GLN A 435 15.05 12.42 3.27
CA GLN A 435 15.40 13.78 2.84
C GLN A 435 14.31 14.80 3.22
N ILE A 436 13.03 14.41 3.17
CA ILE A 436 11.93 15.25 3.68
C ILE A 436 12.13 15.54 5.16
N LEU A 437 12.38 14.51 5.97
CA LEU A 437 12.59 14.64 7.41
C LEU A 437 13.84 15.46 7.73
N ASN A 438 14.95 15.28 7.01
CA ASN A 438 16.17 16.09 7.16
C ASN A 438 15.90 17.57 6.91
N THR A 439 15.07 17.87 5.89
CA THR A 439 14.70 19.26 5.58
C THR A 439 13.84 19.84 6.70
N LEU A 440 12.83 19.10 7.17
CA LEU A 440 11.95 19.55 8.28
C LEU A 440 12.74 19.72 9.59
N ASP A 441 13.71 18.85 9.89
CA ASP A 441 14.58 18.94 11.07
C ASP A 441 15.51 20.17 11.00
N LYS A 442 16.12 20.44 9.84
CA LYS A 442 16.94 21.64 9.58
C LYS A 442 16.20 22.94 9.92
N TYR A 443 14.89 22.97 9.73
CA TYR A 443 14.03 24.10 10.05
C TYR A 443 13.40 24.02 11.45
N GLY A 444 13.75 23.01 12.26
CA GLY A 444 13.23 22.81 13.62
C GLY A 444 11.75 22.47 13.70
N ILE A 445 11.17 21.96 12.61
CA ILE A 445 9.72 21.67 12.47
C ILE A 445 9.39 20.28 13.01
N ILE A 446 10.23 19.31 12.74
CA ILE A 446 10.18 17.93 13.29
C ILE A 446 11.59 17.62 13.80
N ARG A 447 11.69 17.03 14.99
CA ARG A 447 12.97 16.56 15.52
C ARG A 447 13.21 15.11 15.10
N LYS A 448 14.35 14.85 14.46
CA LYS A 448 14.76 13.53 13.98
C LYS A 448 15.14 12.57 15.12
#